data_044727c4843798bbb06016197d0011b6
#
_entry.id   044727c4843798bbb06016197d0011b6
#
_cell.length_a   1.000
_cell.length_b   1.000
_cell.length_c   1.000
_cell.angle_alpha   90.00
_cell.angle_beta   90.00
_cell.angle_gamma   90.00
#
_symmetry.space_group_name_H-M   'P 1'
#
loop_
_entity.id
_entity.type
_entity.pdbx_description
1 polymer ?
#
loop_
_entity_poly.entity_id
_entity_poly.type
_entity_poly.pdbx_seq_one_letter_code
_entity_poly.pdbx_strand_id
1 'polypeptide(L)'
;MEYKNNIYMNNFLRTAGVIALLLVVYSLLQALFVGVAMAGYLVYDIINGSLSPSIFSNVEALIENPVIKAHEIDAMAAGMFLSAAAMLLFIHVTKLFRLRKSLFTSMAVRPLLLSTALVFTVIPTFNVLVQWFPLEDLLENEFDGLTHTVMGAFTISVLAPLLEEVMFRGAIQGYMMRRMRSPWAAIIAAALVFGIFHMNPVQVVYATLLGVVFGWIYYRTGSLMSVIVGHVLNNTIATIMMLLLGPTDEKELFNEYMPSEAVIASEIFTFVLFGALSVYLAVKLHRSLPPVPVPWHESCETGRDLSFDNTGC
;
A
#
# COMPACT_ATOMS: atom_id res chain seq x y z
N MET A 1 -29.92 22.47 13.45
CA MET A 1 -28.49 22.14 13.68
C MET A 1 -28.29 20.66 14.05
N GLU A 2 -29.11 20.13 14.94
CA GLU A 2 -29.06 18.73 15.42
C GLU A 2 -29.24 17.66 14.34
N TYR A 3 -30.21 17.86 13.43
CA TYR A 3 -30.46 16.95 12.30
C TYR A 3 -29.28 16.83 11.33
N LYS A 4 -28.61 17.93 11.02
CA LYS A 4 -27.39 17.90 10.17
C LYS A 4 -26.23 17.20 10.87
N ASN A 5 -26.06 17.38 12.17
CA ASN A 5 -25.02 16.71 12.95
C ASN A 5 -25.24 15.19 12.98
N ASN A 6 -26.47 14.70 13.07
CA ASN A 6 -26.80 13.29 13.04
C ASN A 6 -26.47 12.65 11.68
N ILE A 7 -26.73 13.31 10.56
CA ILE A 7 -26.36 12.80 9.22
C ILE A 7 -24.84 12.70 9.07
N TYR A 8 -24.09 13.70 9.53
CA TYR A 8 -22.63 13.68 9.46
C TYR A 8 -22.04 12.56 10.34
N MET A 9 -22.57 12.39 11.54
CA MET A 9 -22.13 11.32 12.45
C MET A 9 -22.41 9.93 11.85
N ASN A 10 -23.59 9.70 11.30
CA ASN A 10 -23.94 8.43 10.66
C ASN A 10 -23.04 8.13 9.44
N ASN A 11 -22.74 9.14 8.61
CA ASN A 11 -21.83 8.97 7.47
C ASN A 11 -20.41 8.69 7.91
N PHE A 12 -19.93 9.32 8.99
CA PHE A 12 -18.62 9.06 9.57
C PHE A 12 -18.53 7.63 10.11
N LEU A 13 -19.50 7.20 10.93
CA LEU A 13 -19.52 5.85 11.50
C LEU A 13 -19.60 4.75 10.43
N ARG A 14 -20.40 4.95 9.38
CA ARG A 14 -20.45 4.04 8.24
C ARG A 14 -19.13 3.97 7.49
N THR A 15 -18.47 5.11 7.28
CA THR A 15 -17.16 5.16 6.63
C THR A 15 -16.11 4.44 7.46
N ALA A 16 -16.04 4.71 8.76
CA ALA A 16 -15.14 4.02 9.68
C ALA A 16 -15.41 2.51 9.73
N GLY A 17 -16.69 2.10 9.75
CA GLY A 17 -17.08 0.69 9.73
C GLY A 17 -16.66 -0.04 8.46
N VAL A 18 -16.77 0.60 7.30
CA VAL A 18 -16.33 0.03 6.02
C VAL A 18 -14.80 -0.11 5.98
N ILE A 19 -14.07 0.90 6.43
CA ILE A 19 -12.61 0.86 6.52
C ILE A 19 -12.18 -0.28 7.45
N ALA A 20 -12.73 -0.31 8.67
CA ALA A 20 -12.44 -1.35 9.66
C ALA A 20 -12.74 -2.76 9.11
N LEU A 21 -13.88 -2.94 8.44
CA LEU A 21 -14.26 -4.23 7.83
C LEU A 21 -13.20 -4.70 6.84
N LEU A 22 -12.76 -3.83 5.92
CA LEU A 22 -11.76 -4.20 4.91
C LEU A 22 -10.43 -4.57 5.54
N LEU A 23 -9.95 -3.77 6.50
CA LEU A 23 -8.67 -4.01 7.16
C LEU A 23 -8.73 -5.29 7.99
N VAL A 24 -9.80 -5.50 8.76
CA VAL A 24 -9.98 -6.72 9.57
C VAL A 24 -10.09 -7.96 8.69
N VAL A 25 -10.90 -7.92 7.63
CA VAL A 25 -11.03 -9.06 6.70
C VAL A 25 -9.67 -9.40 6.07
N TYR A 26 -8.92 -8.40 5.62
CA TYR A 26 -7.60 -8.64 5.01
C TYR A 26 -6.60 -9.22 6.03
N SER A 27 -6.54 -8.67 7.26
CA SER A 27 -5.67 -9.19 8.31
C SER A 27 -6.03 -10.64 8.71
N LEU A 28 -7.34 -10.95 8.80
CA LEU A 28 -7.78 -12.31 9.08
C LEU A 28 -7.44 -13.29 7.95
N LEU A 29 -7.60 -12.88 6.69
CA LEU A 29 -7.19 -13.69 5.54
C LEU A 29 -5.67 -13.93 5.55
N GLN A 30 -4.87 -12.92 5.87
CA GLN A 30 -3.42 -13.04 5.96
C GLN A 30 -3.02 -14.02 7.06
N ALA A 31 -3.54 -13.87 8.28
CA ALA A 31 -3.27 -14.79 9.38
C ALA A 31 -3.72 -16.23 9.06
N LEU A 32 -4.90 -16.39 8.43
CA LEU A 32 -5.42 -17.68 8.03
C LEU A 32 -4.50 -18.38 7.03
N PHE A 33 -4.11 -17.70 5.93
CA PHE A 33 -3.33 -18.34 4.88
C PHE A 33 -1.87 -18.59 5.28
N VAL A 34 -1.27 -17.70 6.09
CA VAL A 34 0.04 -17.98 6.70
C VAL A 34 -0.03 -19.19 7.62
N GLY A 35 -1.07 -19.27 8.48
CA GLY A 35 -1.27 -20.42 9.36
C GLY A 35 -1.50 -21.73 8.59
N VAL A 36 -2.28 -21.69 7.50
CA VAL A 36 -2.51 -22.88 6.63
C VAL A 36 -1.22 -23.32 5.94
N ALA A 37 -0.44 -22.37 5.41
CA ALA A 37 0.85 -22.69 4.78
C ALA A 37 1.83 -23.29 5.79
N MET A 38 1.97 -22.70 6.97
CA MET A 38 2.80 -23.22 8.05
C MET A 38 2.34 -24.62 8.48
N ALA A 39 1.04 -24.85 8.66
CA ALA A 39 0.51 -26.16 8.98
C ALA A 39 0.84 -27.21 7.89
N GLY A 40 0.82 -26.81 6.62
CA GLY A 40 1.23 -27.66 5.50
C GLY A 40 2.69 -28.08 5.60
N TYR A 41 3.60 -27.17 5.91
CA TYR A 41 5.03 -27.48 6.14
C TYR A 41 5.24 -28.37 7.35
N LEU A 42 4.55 -28.12 8.46
CA LEU A 42 4.64 -28.97 9.66
C LEU A 42 4.20 -30.41 9.37
N VAL A 43 3.10 -30.59 8.63
CA VAL A 43 2.62 -31.92 8.22
C VAL A 43 3.65 -32.62 7.30
N TYR A 44 4.20 -31.87 6.35
CA TYR A 44 5.23 -32.38 5.45
C TYR A 44 6.47 -32.86 6.24
N ASP A 45 6.97 -32.10 7.20
CA ASP A 45 8.16 -32.43 7.99
C ASP A 45 7.90 -33.62 8.94
N ILE A 46 6.70 -33.73 9.48
CA ILE A 46 6.33 -34.92 10.29
C ILE A 46 6.29 -36.18 9.43
N ILE A 47 5.72 -36.11 8.23
CA ILE A 47 5.64 -37.26 7.31
C ILE A 47 7.07 -37.73 6.88
N ASN A 48 7.94 -36.75 6.61
CA ASN A 48 9.33 -37.03 6.21
C ASN A 48 10.28 -37.39 7.38
N GLY A 49 9.78 -37.30 8.63
CA GLY A 49 10.56 -37.63 9.82
C GLY A 49 11.55 -36.53 10.25
N SER A 50 11.50 -35.37 9.65
CA SER A 50 12.32 -34.21 10.03
C SER A 50 11.84 -33.58 11.35
N LEU A 51 10.57 -33.76 11.68
CA LEU A 51 9.94 -33.25 12.89
C LEU A 51 9.15 -34.36 13.62
N SER A 52 9.34 -34.46 14.94
CA SER A 52 8.57 -35.40 15.75
C SER A 52 7.22 -34.78 16.15
N PRO A 53 6.11 -35.56 16.09
CA PRO A 53 4.79 -35.06 16.56
C PRO A 53 4.78 -34.61 18.02
N SER A 54 5.75 -35.09 18.85
CA SER A 54 5.88 -34.69 20.26
C SER A 54 6.21 -33.18 20.42
N ILE A 55 6.64 -32.49 19.36
CA ILE A 55 6.93 -31.06 19.37
C ILE A 55 5.73 -30.22 19.84
N PHE A 56 4.50 -30.66 19.54
CA PHE A 56 3.27 -29.98 19.93
C PHE A 56 3.00 -29.99 21.45
N SER A 57 3.73 -30.78 22.22
CA SER A 57 3.62 -30.81 23.67
C SER A 57 4.34 -29.65 24.36
N ASN A 58 5.23 -28.93 23.65
CA ASN A 58 5.99 -27.81 24.18
C ASN A 58 5.97 -26.64 23.17
N VAL A 59 5.24 -25.58 23.50
CA VAL A 59 5.07 -24.41 22.65
C VAL A 59 6.40 -23.65 22.41
N GLU A 60 7.27 -23.57 23.43
CA GLU A 60 8.56 -22.91 23.29
C GLU A 60 9.47 -23.69 22.33
N ALA A 61 9.53 -25.03 22.47
CA ALA A 61 10.27 -25.89 21.56
C ALA A 61 9.71 -25.83 20.13
N LEU A 62 8.41 -25.61 19.96
CA LEU A 62 7.78 -25.42 18.65
C LEU A 62 8.27 -24.12 18.01
N ILE A 63 8.24 -23.00 18.74
CA ILE A 63 8.60 -21.65 18.22
C ILE A 63 10.10 -21.60 17.90
N GLU A 64 10.96 -22.20 18.74
CA GLU A 64 12.40 -22.12 18.57
C GLU A 64 12.98 -23.20 17.65
N ASN A 65 12.15 -24.08 17.10
CA ASN A 65 12.62 -25.19 16.28
C ASN A 65 13.22 -24.71 14.94
N PRO A 66 14.48 -25.05 14.63
CA PRO A 66 15.14 -24.58 13.41
C PRO A 66 14.48 -25.07 12.11
N VAL A 67 13.84 -26.25 12.11
CA VAL A 67 13.11 -26.78 10.96
C VAL A 67 11.87 -25.93 10.68
N ILE A 68 11.18 -25.50 11.75
CA ILE A 68 9.99 -24.64 11.62
C ILE A 68 10.39 -23.25 11.17
N LYS A 69 11.43 -22.67 11.77
CA LYS A 69 11.98 -21.36 11.39
C LYS A 69 12.42 -21.32 9.91
N ALA A 70 12.93 -22.42 9.39
CA ALA A 70 13.32 -22.50 7.98
C ALA A 70 12.15 -22.32 7.00
N HIS A 71 10.90 -22.56 7.43
CA HIS A 71 9.71 -22.41 6.60
C HIS A 71 8.96 -21.08 6.81
N GLU A 72 9.42 -20.25 7.75
CA GLU A 72 8.70 -19.02 8.13
C GLU A 72 8.51 -18.07 6.94
N ILE A 73 9.58 -17.81 6.21
CA ILE A 73 9.56 -16.91 5.04
C ILE A 73 8.68 -17.46 3.90
N ASP A 74 8.81 -18.76 3.62
CA ASP A 74 7.99 -19.39 2.57
C ASP A 74 6.51 -19.40 2.93
N ALA A 75 6.17 -19.68 4.20
CA ALA A 75 4.80 -19.65 4.67
C ALA A 75 4.23 -18.21 4.64
N MET A 76 5.05 -17.22 5.00
CA MET A 76 4.68 -15.80 4.91
C MET A 76 4.47 -15.38 3.46
N ALA A 77 5.35 -15.75 2.53
CA ALA A 77 5.22 -15.49 1.10
C ALA A 77 3.93 -16.09 0.52
N ALA A 78 3.67 -17.37 0.82
CA ALA A 78 2.45 -18.06 0.40
C ALA A 78 1.19 -17.42 1.00
N GLY A 79 1.22 -17.09 2.28
CA GLY A 79 0.12 -16.45 2.99
C GLY A 79 -0.21 -15.06 2.44
N MET A 80 0.79 -14.24 2.17
CA MET A 80 0.64 -12.92 1.56
C MET A 80 0.06 -13.02 0.14
N PHE A 81 0.56 -13.95 -0.68
CA PHE A 81 0.05 -14.17 -2.03
C PHE A 81 -1.43 -14.59 -2.02
N LEU A 82 -1.76 -15.61 -1.24
CA LEU A 82 -3.12 -16.16 -1.17
C LEU A 82 -4.11 -15.16 -0.55
N SER A 83 -3.72 -14.44 0.50
CA SER A 83 -4.56 -13.42 1.12
C SER A 83 -4.84 -12.25 0.19
N ALA A 84 -3.85 -11.80 -0.57
CA ALA A 84 -4.02 -10.74 -1.56
C ALA A 84 -4.99 -11.16 -2.67
N ALA A 85 -4.82 -12.36 -3.21
CA ALA A 85 -5.72 -12.92 -4.22
C ALA A 85 -7.16 -13.10 -3.67
N ALA A 86 -7.29 -13.64 -2.45
CA ALA A 86 -8.58 -13.82 -1.79
C ALA A 86 -9.28 -12.48 -1.51
N MET A 87 -8.53 -11.45 -1.09
CA MET A 87 -9.08 -10.12 -0.85
C MET A 87 -9.55 -9.44 -2.12
N LEU A 88 -8.81 -9.56 -3.23
CA LEU A 88 -9.26 -9.07 -4.53
C LEU A 88 -10.56 -9.78 -4.98
N LEU A 89 -10.64 -11.11 -4.77
CA LEU A 89 -11.85 -11.88 -5.04
C LEU A 89 -13.01 -11.44 -4.11
N PHE A 90 -12.74 -11.23 -2.83
CA PHE A 90 -13.74 -10.74 -1.86
C PHE A 90 -14.32 -9.39 -2.30
N ILE A 91 -13.48 -8.42 -2.66
CA ILE A 91 -13.91 -7.11 -3.16
C ILE A 91 -14.75 -7.26 -4.44
N HIS A 92 -14.35 -8.15 -5.34
CA HIS A 92 -15.05 -8.39 -6.60
C HIS A 92 -16.43 -9.04 -6.39
N VAL A 93 -16.51 -10.10 -5.58
CA VAL A 93 -17.74 -10.88 -5.35
C VAL A 93 -18.75 -10.14 -4.51
N THR A 94 -18.31 -9.48 -3.45
CA THR A 94 -19.20 -8.73 -2.55
C THR A 94 -19.77 -7.48 -3.20
N LYS A 95 -19.18 -7.02 -4.30
CA LYS A 95 -19.51 -5.75 -4.96
C LYS A 95 -19.57 -4.58 -3.97
N LEU A 96 -18.90 -4.75 -2.83
CA LEU A 96 -18.82 -3.76 -1.75
C LEU A 96 -18.34 -2.41 -2.31
N PHE A 97 -17.56 -2.49 -3.39
CA PHE A 97 -17.10 -1.34 -4.15
C PHE A 97 -17.31 -1.66 -5.63
N ARG A 98 -18.19 -0.92 -6.27
CA ARG A 98 -18.35 -0.99 -7.72
C ARG A 98 -17.14 -0.35 -8.38
N LEU A 99 -16.09 -1.12 -8.54
CA LEU A 99 -14.96 -0.73 -9.39
C LEU A 99 -15.49 -0.60 -10.82
N ARG A 100 -15.71 0.61 -11.26
CA ARG A 100 -16.14 0.86 -12.64
C ARG A 100 -15.03 0.43 -13.58
N LYS A 101 -15.37 -0.22 -14.70
CA LYS A 101 -14.40 -0.53 -15.77
C LYS A 101 -13.56 0.71 -16.16
N SER A 102 -14.15 1.90 -16.12
CA SER A 102 -13.47 3.17 -16.38
C SER A 102 -12.29 3.48 -15.46
N LEU A 103 -12.25 2.91 -14.24
CA LEU A 103 -11.12 3.09 -13.33
C LEU A 103 -9.86 2.36 -13.80
N PHE A 104 -10.05 1.32 -14.61
CA PHE A 104 -8.97 0.51 -15.20
C PHE A 104 -8.75 0.82 -16.70
N THR A 105 -9.50 1.75 -17.28
CA THR A 105 -9.27 2.15 -18.68
C THR A 105 -7.92 2.85 -18.78
N SER A 106 -7.20 2.51 -19.87
CA SER A 106 -5.94 3.15 -20.22
C SER A 106 -6.14 4.66 -20.33
N MET A 107 -5.38 5.40 -19.56
CA MET A 107 -5.25 6.84 -19.74
C MET A 107 -4.50 7.12 -21.05
N ALA A 108 -4.67 8.34 -21.59
CA ALA A 108 -3.77 8.85 -22.59
C ALA A 108 -2.31 8.70 -22.09
N VAL A 109 -1.42 8.35 -22.98
CA VAL A 109 0.00 8.04 -22.65
C VAL A 109 0.68 9.17 -21.90
N ARG A 110 0.41 10.43 -22.28
CA ARG A 110 1.05 11.59 -21.67
C ARG A 110 0.74 11.75 -20.16
N PRO A 111 -0.53 11.75 -19.69
CA PRO A 111 -0.82 11.77 -18.25
C PRO A 111 -0.26 10.56 -17.51
N LEU A 112 -0.28 9.36 -18.10
CA LEU A 112 0.32 8.17 -17.51
C LEU A 112 1.82 8.35 -17.26
N LEU A 113 2.56 8.79 -18.28
CA LEU A 113 4.00 9.04 -18.15
C LEU A 113 4.30 10.14 -17.14
N LEU A 114 3.52 11.23 -17.11
CA LEU A 114 3.68 12.31 -16.14
C LEU A 114 3.40 11.84 -14.71
N SER A 115 2.37 11.00 -14.50
CA SER A 115 2.08 10.42 -13.19
C SER A 115 3.21 9.50 -12.72
N THR A 116 3.67 8.62 -13.58
CA THR A 116 4.79 7.71 -13.30
C THR A 116 6.08 8.49 -13.00
N ALA A 117 6.43 9.48 -13.83
CA ALA A 117 7.59 10.32 -13.60
C ALA A 117 7.50 11.10 -12.27
N LEU A 118 6.29 11.59 -11.91
CA LEU A 118 6.06 12.24 -10.62
C LEU A 118 6.34 11.27 -9.46
N VAL A 119 5.83 10.03 -9.54
CA VAL A 119 6.11 9.02 -8.51
C VAL A 119 7.62 8.81 -8.36
N PHE A 120 8.36 8.64 -9.47
CA PHE A 120 9.82 8.47 -9.43
C PHE A 120 10.59 9.64 -8.84
N THR A 121 10.07 10.86 -8.93
CA THR A 121 10.75 12.04 -8.38
C THR A 121 10.41 12.30 -6.91
N VAL A 122 9.23 11.91 -6.44
CA VAL A 122 8.89 12.03 -5.01
C VAL A 122 9.58 10.97 -4.15
N ILE A 123 9.93 9.81 -4.71
CA ILE A 123 10.60 8.71 -3.98
C ILE A 123 11.90 9.18 -3.33
N PRO A 124 12.93 9.66 -4.05
CA PRO A 124 14.17 10.11 -3.42
C PRO A 124 13.95 11.31 -2.49
N THR A 125 12.98 12.18 -2.79
CA THR A 125 12.62 13.30 -1.90
C THR A 125 12.10 12.79 -0.56
N PHE A 126 11.21 11.80 -0.56
CA PHE A 126 10.63 11.26 0.66
C PHE A 126 11.59 10.34 1.41
N ASN A 127 12.44 9.59 0.72
CA ASN A 127 13.51 8.81 1.35
C ASN A 127 14.43 9.71 2.18
N VAL A 128 14.97 10.79 1.59
CA VAL A 128 15.78 11.74 2.32
C VAL A 128 15.02 12.36 3.49
N LEU A 129 13.76 12.76 3.28
CA LEU A 129 12.94 13.34 4.34
C LEU A 129 12.75 12.38 5.51
N VAL A 130 12.46 11.10 5.24
CA VAL A 130 12.24 10.08 6.29
C VAL A 130 13.53 9.75 7.03
N GLN A 131 14.68 9.70 6.33
CA GLN A 131 15.99 9.46 6.94
C GLN A 131 16.43 10.56 7.93
N TRP A 132 15.85 11.76 7.88
CA TRP A 132 16.12 12.81 8.88
C TRP A 132 15.43 12.57 10.23
N PHE A 133 14.53 11.58 10.31
CA PHE A 133 13.88 11.19 11.56
C PHE A 133 14.50 9.88 12.06
N PRO A 134 14.72 9.75 13.38
CA PRO A 134 15.25 8.53 13.98
C PRO A 134 14.15 7.46 14.10
N LEU A 135 13.68 6.95 12.96
CA LEU A 135 12.66 5.91 12.88
C LEU A 135 13.33 4.55 12.70
N GLU A 136 12.81 3.55 13.39
CA GLU A 136 13.27 2.17 13.27
C GLU A 136 12.50 1.44 12.16
N ASP A 137 13.21 0.67 11.34
CA ASP A 137 12.63 -0.31 10.43
C ASP A 137 12.56 -1.66 11.14
N LEU A 138 11.35 -2.05 11.54
CA LEU A 138 11.11 -3.27 12.32
C LEU A 138 10.94 -4.52 11.42
N LEU A 139 10.87 -4.36 10.11
CA LEU A 139 10.51 -5.43 9.16
C LEU A 139 11.55 -5.61 8.04
N GLU A 140 12.73 -5.01 8.18
CA GLU A 140 13.76 -5.02 7.14
C GLU A 140 14.22 -6.46 6.79
N ASN A 141 14.49 -7.27 7.81
CA ASN A 141 14.93 -8.65 7.63
C ASN A 141 13.85 -9.56 7.03
N GLU A 142 12.57 -9.35 7.41
CA GLU A 142 11.45 -10.10 6.86
C GLU A 142 11.23 -9.73 5.39
N PHE A 143 11.36 -8.47 5.02
CA PHE A 143 11.29 -8.04 3.63
C PHE A 143 12.47 -8.58 2.81
N ASP A 144 13.69 -8.55 3.33
CA ASP A 144 14.85 -9.16 2.67
C ASP A 144 14.59 -10.65 2.41
N GLY A 145 14.22 -11.42 3.43
CA GLY A 145 13.88 -12.84 3.28
C GLY A 145 12.81 -13.09 2.21
N LEU A 146 11.74 -12.30 2.18
CA LEU A 146 10.67 -12.42 1.19
C LEU A 146 11.14 -12.13 -0.24
N THR A 147 12.07 -11.19 -0.45
CA THR A 147 12.59 -10.87 -1.78
C THR A 147 13.38 -12.01 -2.40
N HIS A 148 13.98 -12.86 -1.59
CA HIS A 148 14.73 -14.06 -2.02
C HIS A 148 13.83 -15.24 -2.44
N THR A 149 12.51 -15.16 -2.21
CA THR A 149 11.54 -16.13 -2.73
C THR A 149 10.83 -15.59 -3.96
N VAL A 150 10.62 -16.43 -5.00
CA VAL A 150 9.92 -16.01 -6.23
C VAL A 150 8.51 -15.50 -5.93
N MET A 151 7.80 -16.21 -5.04
CA MET A 151 6.43 -15.85 -4.64
C MET A 151 6.41 -14.55 -3.84
N GLY A 152 7.33 -14.39 -2.89
CA GLY A 152 7.44 -13.16 -2.08
C GLY A 152 7.82 -11.96 -2.94
N ALA A 153 8.86 -12.08 -3.78
CA ALA A 153 9.29 -11.01 -4.68
C ALA A 153 8.14 -10.56 -5.61
N PHE A 154 7.41 -11.50 -6.23
CA PHE A 154 6.24 -11.17 -7.05
C PHE A 154 5.12 -10.52 -6.25
N THR A 155 4.85 -11.04 -5.04
CA THR A 155 3.81 -10.50 -4.17
C THR A 155 4.13 -9.06 -3.77
N ILE A 156 5.33 -8.80 -3.26
CA ILE A 156 5.74 -7.45 -2.82
C ILE A 156 5.79 -6.47 -4.00
N SER A 157 6.33 -6.92 -5.15
CA SER A 157 6.53 -6.03 -6.30
C SER A 157 5.25 -5.71 -7.06
N VAL A 158 4.31 -6.66 -7.16
CA VAL A 158 3.18 -6.56 -8.09
C VAL A 158 1.82 -6.74 -7.41
N LEU A 159 1.64 -7.85 -6.70
CA LEU A 159 0.30 -8.23 -6.23
C LEU A 159 -0.17 -7.37 -5.05
N ALA A 160 0.72 -7.07 -4.09
CA ALA A 160 0.39 -6.20 -2.96
C ALA A 160 0.12 -4.76 -3.43
N PRO A 161 0.98 -4.09 -4.25
CA PRO A 161 0.66 -2.79 -4.82
C PRO A 161 -0.68 -2.75 -5.57
N LEU A 162 -0.98 -3.78 -6.36
CA LEU A 162 -2.27 -3.87 -7.07
C LEU A 162 -3.45 -3.92 -6.09
N LEU A 163 -3.38 -4.80 -5.07
CA LEU A 163 -4.42 -4.90 -4.04
C LEU A 163 -4.56 -3.59 -3.26
N GLU A 164 -3.45 -3.00 -2.86
CA GLU A 164 -3.43 -1.78 -2.07
C GLU A 164 -4.09 -0.62 -2.82
N GLU A 165 -3.79 -0.42 -4.11
CA GLU A 165 -4.44 0.62 -4.88
C GLU A 165 -5.94 0.36 -5.07
N VAL A 166 -6.34 -0.88 -5.31
CA VAL A 166 -7.76 -1.26 -5.38
C VAL A 166 -8.46 -0.99 -4.05
N MET A 167 -7.84 -1.36 -2.93
CA MET A 167 -8.41 -1.22 -1.60
C MET A 167 -8.41 0.24 -1.11
N PHE A 168 -7.25 0.90 -1.14
CA PHE A 168 -7.12 2.24 -0.54
C PHE A 168 -7.63 3.35 -1.47
N ARG A 169 -7.34 3.33 -2.76
CA ARG A 169 -7.77 4.38 -3.71
C ARG A 169 -9.13 4.06 -4.29
N GLY A 170 -9.32 2.85 -4.79
CA GLY A 170 -10.59 2.44 -5.38
C GLY A 170 -11.73 2.40 -4.37
N ALA A 171 -11.52 1.66 -3.29
CA ALA A 171 -12.54 1.42 -2.28
C ALA A 171 -12.60 2.54 -1.23
N ILE A 172 -11.59 2.69 -0.40
CA ILE A 172 -11.63 3.58 0.78
C ILE A 172 -11.70 5.05 0.35
N GLN A 173 -10.72 5.54 -0.40
CA GLN A 173 -10.68 6.94 -0.84
C GLN A 173 -11.88 7.29 -1.72
N GLY A 174 -12.20 6.42 -2.68
CA GLY A 174 -13.36 6.61 -3.55
C GLY A 174 -14.68 6.70 -2.78
N TYR A 175 -14.84 5.88 -1.73
CA TYR A 175 -16.00 5.95 -0.83
C TYR A 175 -16.03 7.26 -0.04
N MET A 176 -14.89 7.69 0.50
CA MET A 176 -14.77 8.92 1.28
C MET A 176 -15.03 10.17 0.41
N MET A 177 -14.47 10.22 -0.80
CA MET A 177 -14.67 11.37 -1.71
C MET A 177 -16.13 11.60 -2.08
N ARG A 178 -16.95 10.54 -2.13
CA ARG A 178 -18.41 10.68 -2.37
C ARG A 178 -19.19 11.22 -1.17
N ARG A 179 -18.61 11.21 0.03
CA ARG A 179 -19.30 11.58 1.30
C ARG A 179 -18.71 12.79 1.99
N MET A 180 -17.46 13.11 1.70
CA MET A 180 -16.75 14.24 2.30
C MET A 180 -16.85 15.46 1.39
N ARG A 181 -17.02 16.65 1.98
CA ARG A 181 -17.08 17.91 1.23
C ARG A 181 -15.76 18.29 0.58
N SER A 182 -14.65 17.90 1.19
CA SER A 182 -13.32 18.21 0.70
C SER A 182 -12.64 16.96 0.15
N PRO A 183 -12.30 16.93 -1.14
CA PRO A 183 -11.47 15.84 -1.70
C PRO A 183 -10.15 15.67 -0.98
N TRP A 184 -9.53 16.78 -0.54
CA TRP A 184 -8.27 16.73 0.21
C TRP A 184 -8.42 16.05 1.57
N ALA A 185 -9.52 16.26 2.28
CA ALA A 185 -9.79 15.55 3.52
C ALA A 185 -9.89 14.04 3.30
N ALA A 186 -10.52 13.59 2.21
CA ALA A 186 -10.59 12.19 1.84
C ALA A 186 -9.21 11.62 1.46
N ILE A 187 -8.42 12.39 0.69
CA ILE A 187 -7.06 11.99 0.29
C ILE A 187 -6.17 11.81 1.53
N ILE A 188 -6.12 12.81 2.42
CA ILE A 188 -5.27 12.79 3.61
C ILE A 188 -5.71 11.66 4.56
N ALA A 189 -7.01 11.51 4.80
CA ALA A 189 -7.51 10.46 5.67
C ALA A 189 -7.21 9.06 5.11
N ALA A 190 -7.40 8.84 3.81
CA ALA A 190 -7.07 7.56 3.18
C ALA A 190 -5.55 7.29 3.19
N ALA A 191 -4.72 8.32 3.02
CA ALA A 191 -3.27 8.21 3.10
C ALA A 191 -2.78 7.86 4.52
N LEU A 192 -3.39 8.47 5.55
CA LEU A 192 -3.10 8.13 6.95
C LEU A 192 -3.46 6.67 7.26
N VAL A 193 -4.65 6.22 6.83
CA VAL A 193 -5.06 4.82 7.01
C VAL A 193 -4.10 3.88 6.27
N PHE A 194 -3.67 4.23 5.07
CA PHE A 194 -2.70 3.47 4.28
C PHE A 194 -1.34 3.36 4.98
N GLY A 195 -0.80 4.48 5.49
CA GLY A 195 0.45 4.47 6.23
C GLY A 195 0.38 3.64 7.51
N ILE A 196 -0.64 3.89 8.36
CA ILE A 196 -0.82 3.17 9.63
C ILE A 196 -0.97 1.65 9.40
N PHE A 197 -1.55 1.25 8.30
CA PHE A 197 -1.75 -0.16 7.95
C PHE A 197 -0.42 -0.94 7.79
N HIS A 198 0.69 -0.27 7.50
CA HIS A 198 2.00 -0.91 7.40
C HIS A 198 2.61 -1.31 8.74
N MET A 199 2.14 -0.74 9.86
CA MET A 199 2.56 -1.05 11.25
C MET A 199 4.09 -1.01 11.50
N ASN A 200 4.85 -0.39 10.62
CA ASN A 200 6.29 -0.23 10.68
C ASN A 200 6.62 1.27 10.69
N PRO A 201 7.27 1.84 11.72
CA PRO A 201 7.44 3.28 11.90
C PRO A 201 7.96 4.03 10.67
N VAL A 202 9.00 3.52 10.02
CA VAL A 202 9.56 4.09 8.78
C VAL A 202 8.50 4.08 7.67
N GLN A 203 7.85 2.95 7.47
CA GLN A 203 6.84 2.78 6.41
C GLN A 203 5.56 3.58 6.71
N VAL A 204 5.16 3.76 7.97
CA VAL A 204 4.01 4.60 8.34
C VAL A 204 4.18 6.01 7.78
N VAL A 205 5.35 6.62 8.00
CA VAL A 205 5.61 7.97 7.50
C VAL A 205 5.76 7.98 5.98
N TYR A 206 6.59 7.10 5.43
CA TYR A 206 6.86 7.03 4.00
C TYR A 206 5.60 6.73 3.18
N ALA A 207 4.85 5.69 3.56
CA ALA A 207 3.62 5.30 2.87
C ALA A 207 2.51 6.35 3.02
N THR A 208 2.44 7.08 4.15
CA THR A 208 1.51 8.21 4.27
C THR A 208 1.82 9.30 3.25
N LEU A 209 3.09 9.70 3.12
CA LEU A 209 3.53 10.71 2.16
C LEU A 209 3.25 10.28 0.71
N LEU A 210 3.65 9.06 0.34
CA LEU A 210 3.29 8.48 -0.96
C LEU A 210 1.78 8.35 -1.14
N GLY A 211 1.09 8.01 -0.07
CA GLY A 211 -0.37 7.88 -0.03
C GLY A 211 -1.09 9.17 -0.44
N VAL A 212 -0.59 10.32 -0.01
CA VAL A 212 -1.11 11.64 -0.42
C VAL A 212 -0.89 11.87 -1.91
N VAL A 213 0.31 11.57 -2.42
CA VAL A 213 0.63 11.74 -3.86
C VAL A 213 -0.22 10.80 -4.72
N PHE A 214 -0.31 9.53 -4.38
CA PHE A 214 -1.12 8.54 -5.07
C PHE A 214 -2.61 8.92 -5.03
N GLY A 215 -3.10 9.34 -3.86
CA GLY A 215 -4.48 9.81 -3.70
C GLY A 215 -4.79 11.04 -4.55
N TRP A 216 -3.84 11.97 -4.66
CA TRP A 216 -3.99 13.15 -5.52
C TRP A 216 -3.94 12.78 -7.01
N ILE A 217 -3.02 11.90 -7.43
CA ILE A 217 -2.97 11.40 -8.82
C ILE A 217 -4.30 10.72 -9.17
N TYR A 218 -4.80 9.83 -8.31
CA TYR A 218 -6.08 9.16 -8.52
C TYR A 218 -7.24 10.16 -8.61
N TYR A 219 -7.30 11.15 -7.71
CA TYR A 219 -8.30 12.20 -7.74
C TYR A 219 -8.27 13.00 -9.04
N ARG A 220 -7.07 13.34 -9.53
CA ARG A 220 -6.90 14.14 -10.75
C ARG A 220 -7.17 13.36 -12.03
N THR A 221 -6.81 12.10 -12.07
CA THR A 221 -6.88 11.26 -13.29
C THR A 221 -8.16 10.45 -13.39
N GLY A 222 -8.79 10.15 -12.25
CA GLY A 222 -9.92 9.21 -12.16
C GLY A 222 -9.56 7.77 -12.54
N SER A 223 -8.26 7.44 -12.66
CA SER A 223 -7.78 6.13 -13.10
C SER A 223 -6.88 5.49 -12.05
N LEU A 224 -7.19 4.25 -11.66
CA LEU A 224 -6.31 3.44 -10.80
C LEU A 224 -5.02 3.05 -11.52
N MET A 225 -5.07 2.85 -12.85
CA MET A 225 -3.89 2.46 -13.62
C MET A 225 -2.74 3.46 -13.51
N SER A 226 -3.06 4.76 -13.40
CA SER A 226 -2.05 5.81 -13.23
C SER A 226 -1.25 5.67 -11.94
N VAL A 227 -1.86 5.10 -10.91
CA VAL A 227 -1.25 4.91 -9.60
C VAL A 227 -0.63 3.52 -9.50
N ILE A 228 -1.36 2.48 -9.95
CA ILE A 228 -0.88 1.08 -9.95
C ILE A 228 0.46 0.97 -10.68
N VAL A 229 0.60 1.55 -11.87
CA VAL A 229 1.86 1.49 -12.63
C VAL A 229 3.01 2.12 -11.86
N GLY A 230 2.80 3.32 -11.30
CA GLY A 230 3.82 3.99 -10.49
C GLY A 230 4.20 3.19 -9.23
N HIS A 231 3.21 2.63 -8.54
CA HIS A 231 3.40 1.85 -7.31
C HIS A 231 4.10 0.51 -7.59
N VAL A 232 3.66 -0.25 -8.58
CA VAL A 232 4.32 -1.50 -9.00
C VAL A 232 5.77 -1.26 -9.39
N LEU A 233 6.05 -0.21 -10.18
CA LEU A 233 7.42 0.13 -10.55
C LEU A 233 8.27 0.51 -9.32
N ASN A 234 7.73 1.32 -8.39
CA ASN A 234 8.41 1.65 -7.14
C ASN A 234 8.82 0.39 -6.37
N ASN A 235 7.85 -0.49 -6.10
CA ASN A 235 8.10 -1.70 -5.32
C ASN A 235 9.01 -2.69 -6.07
N THR A 236 8.90 -2.79 -7.39
CA THR A 236 9.80 -3.61 -8.20
C THR A 236 11.24 -3.13 -8.10
N ILE A 237 11.46 -1.81 -8.19
CA ILE A 237 12.81 -1.24 -8.04
C ILE A 237 13.33 -1.47 -6.62
N ALA A 238 12.52 -1.23 -5.58
CA ALA A 238 12.91 -1.48 -4.20
C ALA A 238 13.29 -2.96 -3.98
N THR A 239 12.49 -3.91 -4.52
CA THR A 239 12.78 -5.35 -4.47
C THR A 239 14.10 -5.69 -5.19
N ILE A 240 14.34 -5.12 -6.37
CA ILE A 240 15.60 -5.33 -7.10
C ILE A 240 16.78 -4.77 -6.31
N MET A 241 16.64 -3.57 -5.75
CA MET A 241 17.70 -2.96 -4.94
C MET A 241 18.01 -3.80 -3.70
N MET A 242 16.98 -4.30 -3.00
CA MET A 242 17.14 -5.21 -1.87
C MET A 242 17.86 -6.50 -2.26
N LEU A 243 17.50 -7.12 -3.39
CA LEU A 243 18.16 -8.32 -3.91
C LEU A 243 19.63 -8.09 -4.30
N LEU A 244 20.00 -6.90 -4.76
CA LEU A 244 21.36 -6.60 -5.22
C LEU A 244 22.28 -6.12 -4.09
N LEU A 245 21.75 -5.38 -3.14
CA LEU A 245 22.53 -4.70 -2.09
C LEU A 245 22.33 -5.34 -0.71
N GLY A 246 21.26 -6.11 -0.53
CA GLY A 246 20.83 -6.65 0.77
C GLY A 246 20.24 -5.55 1.67
N PRO A 247 19.96 -5.89 2.93
CA PRO A 247 19.59 -4.93 3.97
C PRO A 247 20.82 -4.07 4.30
N THR A 248 20.93 -2.95 3.63
CA THR A 248 22.02 -1.98 3.85
C THR A 248 21.44 -0.69 4.40
N ASP A 249 21.97 -0.25 5.52
CA ASP A 249 21.83 1.13 5.91
C ASP A 249 22.58 1.98 4.88
N GLU A 250 21.84 2.63 3.96
CA GLU A 250 22.40 3.49 2.93
C GLU A 250 23.37 4.53 3.55
N LYS A 251 23.08 4.98 4.79
CA LYS A 251 23.97 5.90 5.52
C LYS A 251 25.28 5.24 5.92
N GLU A 252 25.29 3.99 6.36
CA GLU A 252 26.53 3.28 6.66
C GLU A 252 27.36 3.12 5.40
N LEU A 253 26.77 2.71 4.29
CA LEU A 253 27.44 2.55 3.02
C LEU A 253 28.06 3.86 2.52
N PHE A 254 27.29 4.97 2.55
CA PHE A 254 27.80 6.26 2.12
C PHE A 254 28.84 6.84 3.08
N ASN A 255 28.68 6.68 4.39
CA ASN A 255 29.63 7.14 5.39
C ASN A 255 30.96 6.39 5.36
N GLU A 256 30.99 5.15 4.86
CA GLU A 256 32.22 4.41 4.66
C GLU A 256 33.10 5.01 3.56
N TYR A 257 32.49 5.57 2.51
CA TYR A 257 33.18 6.05 1.32
C TYR A 257 33.25 7.58 1.19
N MET A 258 32.43 8.32 1.97
CA MET A 258 32.32 9.79 1.86
C MET A 258 32.42 10.48 3.23
N PRO A 259 33.01 11.67 3.30
CA PRO A 259 32.94 12.53 4.48
C PRO A 259 31.49 12.88 4.82
N SER A 260 31.17 12.99 6.11
CA SER A 260 29.81 13.27 6.59
C SER A 260 29.19 14.56 5.99
N GLU A 261 30.02 15.59 5.76
CA GLU A 261 29.55 16.83 5.12
C GLU A 261 29.15 16.61 3.66
N ALA A 262 29.83 15.71 2.95
CA ALA A 262 29.48 15.37 1.56
C ALA A 262 28.19 14.56 1.50
N VAL A 263 27.96 13.66 2.47
CA VAL A 263 26.71 12.92 2.59
C VAL A 263 25.54 13.88 2.81
N ILE A 264 25.63 14.76 3.81
CA ILE A 264 24.59 15.78 4.08
C ILE A 264 24.36 16.68 2.87
N ALA A 265 25.42 17.12 2.20
CA ALA A 265 25.30 17.94 1.00
C ALA A 265 24.58 17.21 -0.14
N SER A 266 24.84 15.91 -0.32
CA SER A 266 24.17 15.05 -1.31
C SER A 266 22.69 14.84 -0.98
N GLU A 267 22.35 14.64 0.27
CA GLU A 267 20.96 14.54 0.74
C GLU A 267 20.19 15.85 0.47
N ILE A 268 20.75 16.99 0.87
CA ILE A 268 20.14 18.31 0.60
C ILE A 268 19.97 18.55 -0.91
N PHE A 269 20.99 18.24 -1.70
CA PHE A 269 20.93 18.38 -3.15
C PHE A 269 19.83 17.50 -3.74
N THR A 270 19.75 16.22 -3.33
CA THR A 270 18.71 15.26 -3.74
C THR A 270 17.33 15.78 -3.39
N PHE A 271 17.14 16.20 -2.13
CA PHE A 271 15.85 16.72 -1.66
C PHE A 271 15.39 17.94 -2.47
N VAL A 272 16.28 18.91 -2.69
CA VAL A 272 15.96 20.15 -3.42
C VAL A 272 15.71 19.86 -4.90
N LEU A 273 16.59 19.09 -5.56
CA LEU A 273 16.48 18.78 -6.98
C LEU A 273 15.21 18.00 -7.29
N PHE A 274 15.03 16.86 -6.62
CA PHE A 274 13.88 15.97 -6.87
C PHE A 274 12.59 16.56 -6.33
N GLY A 275 12.61 17.32 -5.23
CA GLY A 275 11.47 18.08 -4.74
C GLY A 275 10.99 19.12 -5.74
N ALA A 276 11.92 19.93 -6.29
CA ALA A 276 11.59 20.91 -7.34
C ALA A 276 11.04 20.25 -8.61
N LEU A 277 11.64 19.13 -9.03
CA LEU A 277 11.18 18.37 -10.19
C LEU A 277 9.78 17.75 -9.94
N SER A 278 9.52 17.28 -8.74
CA SER A 278 8.19 16.77 -8.33
C SER A 278 7.12 17.84 -8.42
N VAL A 279 7.40 19.04 -7.91
CA VAL A 279 6.47 20.19 -8.03
C VAL A 279 6.24 20.55 -9.50
N TYR A 280 7.30 20.61 -10.31
CA TYR A 280 7.19 20.87 -11.75
C TYR A 280 6.30 19.83 -12.45
N LEU A 281 6.52 18.53 -12.20
CA LEU A 281 5.75 17.45 -12.80
C LEU A 281 4.31 17.44 -12.32
N ALA A 282 4.05 17.72 -11.03
CA ALA A 282 2.71 17.84 -10.49
C ALA A 282 1.93 19.00 -11.17
N VAL A 283 2.55 20.17 -11.33
CA VAL A 283 1.96 21.31 -12.04
C VAL A 283 1.69 20.94 -13.51
N LYS A 284 2.66 20.30 -14.17
CA LYS A 284 2.52 19.88 -15.58
C LYS A 284 1.41 18.84 -15.75
N LEU A 285 1.33 17.85 -14.86
CA LEU A 285 0.24 16.88 -14.84
C LEU A 285 -1.11 17.57 -14.61
N HIS A 286 -1.18 18.46 -13.61
CA HIS A 286 -2.39 19.23 -13.31
C HIS A 286 -2.92 20.00 -14.50
N ARG A 287 -2.03 20.68 -15.25
CA ARG A 287 -2.38 21.47 -16.44
C ARG A 287 -2.69 20.61 -17.67
N SER A 288 -2.22 19.37 -17.72
CA SER A 288 -2.47 18.44 -18.84
C SER A 288 -3.82 17.74 -18.77
N LEU A 289 -4.49 17.83 -17.63
CA LEU A 289 -5.76 17.15 -17.37
C LEU A 289 -6.91 18.18 -17.38
N PRO A 290 -8.10 17.79 -17.87
CA PRO A 290 -9.30 18.62 -17.76
C PRO A 290 -9.60 18.93 -16.28
N PRO A 291 -10.47 19.90 -15.99
CA PRO A 291 -11.05 20.07 -14.66
C PRO A 291 -11.54 18.71 -14.15
N VAL A 292 -11.39 18.49 -12.83
CA VAL A 292 -11.69 17.19 -12.23
C VAL A 292 -13.03 16.67 -12.73
N PRO A 293 -13.07 15.46 -13.30
CA PRO A 293 -14.34 14.89 -13.74
C PRO A 293 -15.28 14.82 -12.55
N VAL A 294 -16.50 15.25 -12.78
CA VAL A 294 -17.62 15.34 -11.81
C VAL A 294 -18.14 13.97 -11.30
N PRO A 295 -17.59 12.77 -11.62
CA PRO A 295 -18.11 11.51 -11.08
C PRO A 295 -18.10 11.43 -9.54
N TRP A 296 -17.37 12.32 -8.88
CA TRP A 296 -17.31 12.38 -7.42
C TRP A 296 -18.49 13.13 -6.80
N HIS A 297 -19.21 13.95 -7.59
CA HIS A 297 -20.36 14.76 -7.15
C HIS A 297 -21.67 14.40 -7.83
N GLU A 298 -21.68 13.75 -8.99
CA GLU A 298 -22.89 13.46 -9.77
C GLU A 298 -23.88 12.49 -9.13
N SER A 299 -23.46 11.75 -8.08
CA SER A 299 -24.35 10.83 -7.39
C SER A 299 -25.43 11.52 -6.54
N CYS A 300 -25.23 12.80 -6.19
CA CYS A 300 -26.22 13.55 -5.40
C CYS A 300 -27.26 14.29 -6.24
N GLU A 301 -26.94 14.71 -7.48
CA GLU A 301 -27.84 15.52 -8.29
C GLU A 301 -28.73 14.69 -9.23
N THR A 302 -28.33 13.54 -9.67
CA THR A 302 -29.07 12.77 -10.68
C THR A 302 -29.94 11.64 -10.14
N GLY A 303 -29.95 11.38 -8.81
CA GLY A 303 -30.75 10.31 -8.21
C GLY A 303 -30.47 8.91 -8.79
N ARG A 304 -29.46 8.77 -9.65
CA ARG A 304 -29.05 7.51 -10.26
C ARG A 304 -28.05 6.83 -9.35
N ASP A 305 -28.62 6.07 -8.50
CA ASP A 305 -28.16 5.16 -7.52
C ASP A 305 -26.83 4.47 -7.83
N LEU A 306 -25.78 4.86 -7.09
CA LEU A 306 -24.66 3.99 -6.79
C LEU A 306 -24.79 3.52 -5.33
N SER A 307 -26.01 3.26 -4.90
CA SER A 307 -26.34 2.97 -3.53
C SER A 307 -26.00 1.54 -3.19
N PHE A 308 -25.27 1.39 -2.11
CA PHE A 308 -25.45 0.34 -1.14
C PHE A 308 -26.69 0.61 -0.24
N ASP A 309 -27.36 1.74 -0.45
CA ASP A 309 -28.52 2.17 0.30
C ASP A 309 -29.57 2.76 -0.62
N ASN A 310 -30.79 2.22 -0.54
CA ASN A 310 -32.02 2.84 -1.03
C ASN A 310 -32.43 4.10 -0.25
N THR A 311 -31.49 4.77 0.42
CA THR A 311 -31.74 6.04 1.10
C THR A 311 -30.94 7.11 0.38
N GLY A 312 -31.65 7.94 -0.36
CA GLY A 312 -31.12 9.08 -1.09
C GLY A 312 -30.20 9.96 -0.25
N CYS A 313 -29.43 10.76 -0.95
CA CYS A 313 -28.46 11.73 -0.40
C CYS A 313 -28.94 12.45 0.83
#